data_402ce94b5875ddcec6eb93449c91aa93
#
_entry.id   402ce94b5875ddcec6eb93449c91aa93
#
_cell.length_a   1.000
_cell.length_b   1.000
_cell.length_c   1.000
_cell.angle_alpha   90.00
_cell.angle_beta   90.00
_cell.angle_gamma   90.00
#
_symmetry.space_group_name_H-M   'P 1'
#
loop_
_entity.id
_entity.type
_entity.pdbx_description
1 polymer ?
#
loop_
_entity_poly.entity_id
_entity_poly.type
_entity_poly.pdbx_seq_one_letter_code
_entity_poly.pdbx_strand_id
1 'polypeptide(L)'
;AGGSGSGKTTVVRKIVEALPENSVAVIPQDSYYNDQSHLPLDVRKLTNFDHPNAFEWSLLAKQIEELRSGKAVEQPTYSYITCTRLPETVHVEPHDVIIVEGIMALYDKQLRDLMDLKIYVETGADERLLRVIQRDTVERGHPLEMLIAKYRNVLKPMHDEFVAPTKQYADIIIPNLGDNGSAIEMMRAYIQGFVREQKKKEQK
;
A
#
# COMPACT_ATOMS: atom_id res chain seq x y z
N ALA A 1 2.60 5.19 -1.80
CA ALA A 1 3.33 4.84 -0.57
C ALA A 1 3.10 5.86 0.54
N GLY A 2 3.66 5.59 1.73
CA GLY A 2 3.62 6.49 2.89
C GLY A 2 3.65 5.72 4.20
N GLY A 3 4.16 6.33 5.28
CA GLY A 3 4.33 5.68 6.57
C GLY A 3 3.02 5.15 7.18
N SER A 4 3.14 4.22 8.11
CA SER A 4 1.99 3.77 8.89
C SER A 4 1.33 4.98 9.59
N GLY A 5 0.00 5.08 9.52
CA GLY A 5 -0.75 6.24 10.03
C GLY A 5 -0.73 7.49 9.12
N SER A 6 -0.08 7.46 7.94
CA SER A 6 -0.09 8.62 7.03
C SER A 6 -1.46 8.87 6.37
N GLY A 7 -2.38 7.92 6.41
CA GLY A 7 -3.70 8.01 5.78
C GLY A 7 -3.71 7.66 4.30
N LYS A 8 -2.68 6.95 3.80
CA LYS A 8 -2.61 6.50 2.39
C LYS A 8 -3.87 5.73 1.94
N THR A 9 -4.37 4.79 2.75
CA THR A 9 -5.59 4.03 2.43
C THR A 9 -6.83 4.94 2.30
N THR A 10 -6.91 6.00 3.11
CA THR A 10 -7.97 7.01 2.98
C THR A 10 -7.84 7.80 1.67
N VAL A 11 -6.61 8.17 1.29
CA VAL A 11 -6.32 8.84 0.01
C VAL A 11 -6.69 7.93 -1.15
N VAL A 12 -6.26 6.66 -1.13
CA VAL A 12 -6.61 5.67 -2.17
C VAL A 12 -8.12 5.53 -2.28
N ARG A 13 -8.84 5.35 -1.17
CA ARG A 13 -10.30 5.26 -1.17
C ARG A 13 -10.96 6.47 -1.83
N LYS A 14 -10.56 7.69 -1.48
CA LYS A 14 -11.09 8.92 -2.08
C LYS A 14 -10.79 9.00 -3.59
N ILE A 15 -9.62 8.54 -4.05
CA ILE A 15 -9.28 8.49 -5.47
C ILE A 15 -10.19 7.50 -6.19
N VAL A 16 -10.38 6.29 -5.63
CA VAL A 16 -11.27 5.26 -6.19
C VAL A 16 -12.71 5.77 -6.29
N GLU A 17 -13.24 6.38 -5.22
CA GLU A 17 -14.58 6.97 -5.19
C GLU A 17 -14.78 8.09 -6.23
N ALA A 18 -13.70 8.78 -6.62
CA ALA A 18 -13.73 9.84 -7.62
C ALA A 18 -13.56 9.34 -9.07
N LEU A 19 -13.26 8.08 -9.30
CA LEU A 19 -13.10 7.45 -10.62
C LEU A 19 -14.38 6.68 -11.03
N PRO A 20 -14.55 6.37 -12.32
CA PRO A 20 -15.69 5.58 -12.76
C PRO A 20 -15.76 4.21 -12.05
N GLU A 21 -16.97 3.79 -11.77
CA GLU A 21 -17.21 2.49 -11.14
C GLU A 21 -16.58 1.36 -11.96
N ASN A 22 -16.00 0.37 -11.29
CA ASN A 22 -15.31 -0.78 -11.90
C ASN A 22 -14.13 -0.41 -12.83
N SER A 23 -13.54 0.79 -12.71
CA SER A 23 -12.37 1.16 -13.52
C SER A 23 -11.03 0.93 -12.81
N VAL A 24 -11.05 0.53 -11.54
CA VAL A 24 -9.86 0.49 -10.67
C VAL A 24 -9.73 -0.85 -9.96
N ALA A 25 -8.57 -1.48 -10.08
CA ALA A 25 -8.13 -2.54 -9.17
C ALA A 25 -7.22 -1.95 -8.09
N VAL A 26 -7.48 -2.27 -6.82
CA VAL A 26 -6.60 -1.89 -5.70
C VAL A 26 -5.87 -3.13 -5.20
N ILE A 27 -4.56 -3.08 -5.21
CA ILE A 27 -3.66 -4.16 -4.79
C ILE A 27 -2.96 -3.74 -3.50
N PRO A 28 -3.40 -4.23 -2.33
CA PRO A 28 -2.73 -3.97 -1.07
C PRO A 28 -1.38 -4.70 -0.99
N GLN A 29 -0.30 -3.99 -0.76
CA GLN A 29 1.03 -4.59 -0.54
C GLN A 29 1.02 -5.59 0.62
N ASP A 30 0.23 -5.33 1.66
CA ASP A 30 0.14 -6.18 2.85
C ASP A 30 -0.37 -7.60 2.54
N SER A 31 -1.08 -7.80 1.42
CA SER A 31 -1.46 -9.12 0.93
C SER A 31 -0.25 -9.98 0.53
N TYR A 32 0.88 -9.35 0.24
CA TYR A 32 2.10 -9.99 -0.26
C TYR A 32 3.17 -10.21 0.82
N TYR A 33 2.83 -10.13 2.11
CA TYR A 33 3.73 -10.66 3.13
C TYR A 33 4.06 -12.12 2.83
N ASN A 34 5.28 -12.53 3.12
CA ASN A 34 5.73 -13.91 2.92
C ASN A 34 4.82 -14.91 3.67
N ASP A 35 4.58 -16.06 3.05
CA ASP A 35 3.90 -17.15 3.73
C ASP A 35 4.77 -17.70 4.85
N GLN A 36 4.22 -17.70 6.05
CA GLN A 36 4.85 -18.21 7.28
C GLN A 36 4.04 -19.36 7.89
N SER A 37 3.14 -19.99 7.13
CA SER A 37 2.25 -21.07 7.61
C SER A 37 2.99 -22.22 8.24
N HIS A 38 4.24 -22.47 7.81
CA HIS A 38 5.14 -23.50 8.32
C HIS A 38 5.73 -23.19 9.71
N LEU A 39 5.61 -21.95 10.21
CA LEU A 39 6.11 -21.52 11.52
C LEU A 39 5.00 -21.54 12.58
N PRO A 40 5.32 -21.79 13.86
CA PRO A 40 4.39 -21.61 14.98
C PRO A 40 3.93 -20.15 15.10
N LEU A 41 2.71 -19.91 15.61
CA LEU A 41 2.10 -18.58 15.68
C LEU A 41 2.91 -17.59 16.55
N ASP A 42 3.48 -18.04 17.64
CA ASP A 42 4.33 -17.23 18.51
C ASP A 42 5.59 -16.73 17.79
N VAL A 43 6.18 -17.54 16.93
CA VAL A 43 7.32 -17.17 16.08
C VAL A 43 6.88 -16.15 15.01
N ARG A 44 5.73 -16.37 14.34
CA ARG A 44 5.20 -15.45 13.34
C ARG A 44 4.96 -14.05 13.93
N LYS A 45 4.45 -13.96 15.16
CA LYS A 45 4.21 -12.70 15.87
C LYS A 45 5.47 -11.89 16.16
N LEU A 46 6.65 -12.51 16.12
CA LEU A 46 7.95 -11.86 16.29
C LEU A 46 8.50 -11.28 14.97
N THR A 47 7.87 -11.59 13.85
CA THR A 47 8.31 -11.10 12.53
C THR A 47 8.21 -9.59 12.46
N ASN A 48 9.26 -8.95 11.93
CA ASN A 48 9.24 -7.52 11.65
C ASN A 48 8.55 -7.27 10.29
N PHE A 49 7.25 -7.04 10.32
CA PHE A 49 6.43 -6.77 9.13
C PHE A 49 6.67 -5.39 8.51
N ASP A 50 7.43 -4.53 9.16
CA ASP A 50 7.84 -3.22 8.63
C ASP A 50 9.23 -3.26 7.94
N HIS A 51 9.84 -4.46 7.81
CA HIS A 51 11.09 -4.66 7.10
C HIS A 51 10.85 -5.14 5.66
N PRO A 52 11.63 -4.70 4.65
CA PRO A 52 11.43 -5.11 3.24
C PRO A 52 11.45 -6.62 3.01
N ASN A 53 12.24 -7.36 3.79
CA ASN A 53 12.32 -8.83 3.68
C ASN A 53 11.03 -9.55 4.12
N ALA A 54 10.06 -8.83 4.69
CA ALA A 54 8.77 -9.42 5.03
C ALA A 54 7.87 -9.65 3.81
N PHE A 55 8.19 -9.08 2.64
CA PHE A 55 7.35 -9.11 1.44
C PHE A 55 7.91 -10.02 0.35
N GLU A 56 7.03 -10.68 -0.38
CA GLU A 56 7.34 -11.41 -1.61
C GLU A 56 7.22 -10.47 -2.82
N TRP A 57 8.25 -9.64 -3.02
CA TRP A 57 8.29 -8.62 -4.08
C TRP A 57 8.17 -9.21 -5.48
N SER A 58 8.77 -10.37 -5.73
CA SER A 58 8.73 -11.05 -7.03
C SER A 58 7.30 -11.45 -7.43
N LEU A 59 6.51 -11.94 -6.48
CA LEU A 59 5.10 -12.28 -6.74
C LEU A 59 4.28 -11.02 -7.00
N LEU A 60 4.47 -9.96 -6.20
CA LEU A 60 3.75 -8.70 -6.38
C LEU A 60 4.07 -8.10 -7.76
N ALA A 61 5.35 -7.97 -8.12
CA ALA A 61 5.75 -7.43 -9.42
C ALA A 61 5.19 -8.27 -10.59
N LYS A 62 5.30 -9.60 -10.51
CA LYS A 62 4.75 -10.52 -11.51
C LYS A 62 3.24 -10.32 -11.71
N GLN A 63 2.47 -10.24 -10.63
CA GLN A 63 1.01 -10.08 -10.74
C GLN A 63 0.63 -8.70 -11.28
N ILE A 64 1.39 -7.64 -10.98
CA ILE A 64 1.18 -6.33 -11.60
C ILE A 64 1.48 -6.37 -13.11
N GLU A 65 2.53 -7.07 -13.56
CA GLU A 65 2.81 -7.28 -14.98
C GLU A 65 1.67 -8.06 -15.68
N GLU A 66 1.16 -9.10 -15.06
CA GLU A 66 0.04 -9.90 -15.57
C GLU A 66 -1.22 -9.05 -15.73
N LEU A 67 -1.61 -8.28 -14.71
CA LEU A 67 -2.74 -7.35 -14.77
C LEU A 67 -2.56 -6.28 -15.87
N ARG A 68 -1.36 -5.69 -16.00
CA ARG A 68 -1.04 -4.73 -17.06
C ARG A 68 -1.10 -5.34 -18.46
N SER A 69 -0.85 -6.65 -18.59
CA SER A 69 -0.96 -7.39 -19.85
C SER A 69 -2.38 -7.87 -20.16
N GLY A 70 -3.38 -7.48 -19.35
CA GLY A 70 -4.78 -7.89 -19.52
C GLY A 70 -5.10 -9.28 -19.01
N LYS A 71 -4.28 -9.85 -18.11
CA LYS A 71 -4.53 -11.15 -17.49
C LYS A 71 -5.02 -10.98 -16.05
N ALA A 72 -6.04 -11.73 -15.67
CA ALA A 72 -6.49 -11.81 -14.29
C ALA A 72 -5.45 -12.53 -13.41
N VAL A 73 -5.46 -12.22 -12.12
CA VAL A 73 -4.56 -12.81 -11.13
C VAL A 73 -5.30 -13.29 -9.89
N GLU A 74 -4.71 -14.25 -9.20
CA GLU A 74 -5.16 -14.71 -7.88
C GLU A 74 -4.33 -14.00 -6.80
N GLN A 75 -4.82 -12.85 -6.32
CA GLN A 75 -4.18 -12.08 -5.27
C GLN A 75 -4.19 -12.86 -3.96
N PRO A 76 -3.04 -13.03 -3.28
CA PRO A 76 -3.02 -13.65 -1.96
C PRO A 76 -3.82 -12.84 -0.94
N THR A 77 -4.34 -13.50 0.07
CA THR A 77 -4.95 -12.87 1.25
C THR A 77 -4.06 -13.05 2.47
N TYR A 78 -4.08 -12.08 3.38
CA TYR A 78 -3.26 -12.09 4.58
C TYR A 78 -4.11 -11.90 5.83
N SER A 79 -3.81 -12.70 6.86
CA SER A 79 -4.48 -12.60 8.16
C SER A 79 -3.56 -11.97 9.21
N TYR A 80 -3.94 -10.80 9.72
CA TYR A 80 -3.26 -10.15 10.84
C TYR A 80 -3.43 -10.92 12.18
N ILE A 81 -4.45 -11.79 12.26
CA ILE A 81 -4.69 -12.63 13.45
C ILE A 81 -3.70 -13.78 13.50
N THR A 82 -3.54 -14.46 12.37
CA THR A 82 -2.63 -15.63 12.25
C THR A 82 -1.24 -15.27 11.77
N CYS A 83 -0.98 -13.98 11.44
CA CYS A 83 0.29 -13.45 10.97
C CYS A 83 0.88 -14.25 9.81
N THR A 84 0.05 -14.66 8.86
CA THR A 84 0.47 -15.37 7.64
C THR A 84 -0.58 -15.24 6.54
N ARG A 85 -0.24 -15.67 5.33
CA ARG A 85 -1.19 -15.81 4.23
C ARG A 85 -2.25 -16.87 4.55
N LEU A 86 -3.43 -16.64 4.01
CA LEU A 86 -4.51 -17.63 4.00
C LEU A 86 -4.44 -18.48 2.73
N PRO A 87 -5.02 -19.69 2.72
CA PRO A 87 -5.12 -20.50 1.50
C PRO A 87 -5.99 -19.86 0.42
N GLU A 88 -6.95 -19.04 0.83
CA GLU A 88 -7.89 -18.35 -0.06
C GLU A 88 -7.20 -17.19 -0.77
N THR A 89 -7.54 -17.01 -2.04
CA THR A 89 -7.11 -15.87 -2.88
C THR A 89 -8.31 -15.01 -3.25
N VAL A 90 -8.02 -13.81 -3.76
CA VAL A 90 -9.01 -12.93 -4.37
C VAL A 90 -8.74 -12.88 -5.87
N HIS A 91 -9.73 -13.26 -6.67
CA HIS A 91 -9.65 -13.10 -8.12
C HIS A 91 -9.73 -11.63 -8.49
N VAL A 92 -8.72 -11.13 -9.20
CA VAL A 92 -8.64 -9.73 -9.63
C VAL A 92 -8.55 -9.68 -11.14
N GLU A 93 -9.57 -9.10 -11.77
CA GLU A 93 -9.58 -8.82 -13.20
C GLU A 93 -8.70 -7.61 -13.56
N PRO A 94 -8.17 -7.54 -14.79
CA PRO A 94 -7.49 -6.35 -15.26
C PRO A 94 -8.45 -5.16 -15.38
N HIS A 95 -7.98 -3.98 -14.97
CA HIS A 95 -8.74 -2.74 -15.00
C HIS A 95 -7.93 -1.63 -15.68
N ASP A 96 -8.60 -0.56 -16.09
CA ASP A 96 -7.96 0.62 -16.70
C ASP A 96 -6.90 1.27 -15.77
N VAL A 97 -7.11 1.14 -14.45
CA VAL A 97 -6.23 1.68 -13.41
C VAL A 97 -5.92 0.60 -12.38
N ILE A 98 -4.65 0.41 -12.08
CA ILE A 98 -4.18 -0.47 -11.01
C ILE A 98 -3.51 0.40 -9.95
N ILE A 99 -4.00 0.36 -8.73
CA ILE A 99 -3.42 1.09 -7.59
C ILE A 99 -2.74 0.09 -6.65
N VAL A 100 -1.42 0.13 -6.58
CA VAL A 100 -0.67 -0.59 -5.55
C VAL A 100 -0.54 0.32 -4.32
N GLU A 101 -1.03 -0.12 -3.15
CA GLU A 101 -0.94 0.66 -1.93
C GLU A 101 -0.21 -0.09 -0.82
N GLY A 102 0.67 0.59 -0.11
CA GLY A 102 1.39 0.04 1.03
C GLY A 102 2.45 1.00 1.57
N ILE A 103 3.00 0.66 2.74
CA ILE A 103 4.01 1.52 3.37
C ILE A 103 5.28 1.62 2.52
N MET A 104 5.64 0.55 1.83
CA MET A 104 6.85 0.43 1.02
C MET A 104 6.56 0.18 -0.47
N ALA A 105 5.38 0.56 -0.98
CA ALA A 105 5.02 0.34 -2.39
C ALA A 105 6.04 0.96 -3.38
N LEU A 106 6.82 1.96 -2.95
CA LEU A 106 7.90 2.57 -3.74
C LEU A 106 9.31 2.04 -3.38
N TYR A 107 9.43 0.97 -2.59
CA TYR A 107 10.74 0.46 -2.16
C TYR A 107 11.42 -0.39 -3.24
N ASP A 108 10.72 -1.33 -3.82
CA ASP A 108 11.27 -2.25 -4.80
C ASP A 108 11.42 -1.58 -6.18
N LYS A 109 12.61 -1.73 -6.79
CA LYS A 109 12.91 -1.09 -8.09
C LYS A 109 12.09 -1.69 -9.22
N GLN A 110 11.96 -3.03 -9.27
CA GLN A 110 11.23 -3.70 -10.35
C GLN A 110 9.76 -3.26 -10.33
N LEU A 111 9.16 -3.19 -9.13
CA LEU A 111 7.80 -2.70 -8.97
C LEU A 111 7.66 -1.22 -9.38
N ARG A 112 8.61 -0.35 -9.00
CA ARG A 112 8.59 1.07 -9.43
C ARG A 112 8.66 1.26 -10.93
N ASP A 113 9.44 0.43 -11.62
CA ASP A 113 9.60 0.51 -13.08
C ASP A 113 8.31 0.17 -13.84
N LEU A 114 7.36 -0.51 -13.18
CA LEU A 114 6.03 -0.81 -13.71
C LEU A 114 5.02 0.33 -13.52
N MET A 115 5.33 1.34 -12.70
CA MET A 115 4.40 2.41 -12.31
C MET A 115 4.47 3.58 -13.26
N ASP A 116 3.31 4.01 -13.78
CA ASP A 116 3.15 5.22 -14.59
C ASP A 116 3.10 6.49 -13.72
N LEU A 117 2.70 6.36 -12.44
CA LEU A 117 2.62 7.44 -11.47
C LEU A 117 2.94 6.94 -10.06
N LYS A 118 3.84 7.63 -9.39
CA LYS A 118 4.32 7.31 -8.05
C LYS A 118 3.93 8.42 -7.07
N ILE A 119 3.15 8.05 -6.06
CA ILE A 119 2.60 8.98 -5.07
C ILE A 119 3.11 8.62 -3.67
N TYR A 120 3.56 9.64 -2.92
CA TYR A 120 3.89 9.51 -1.52
C TYR A 120 2.94 10.35 -0.66
N VAL A 121 2.25 9.72 0.30
CA VAL A 121 1.37 10.39 1.25
C VAL A 121 2.18 10.75 2.49
N GLU A 122 2.35 12.05 2.73
CA GLU A 122 3.17 12.59 3.80
C GLU A 122 2.32 13.10 4.96
N THR A 123 2.74 12.72 6.18
CA THR A 123 2.13 13.18 7.43
C THR A 123 3.21 13.22 8.49
N GLY A 124 3.20 14.23 9.36
CA GLY A 124 4.15 14.37 10.47
C GLY A 124 4.22 13.12 11.35
N ALA A 125 5.38 12.86 11.92
CA ALA A 125 5.61 11.64 12.70
C ALA A 125 4.75 11.57 13.96
N ASP A 126 4.50 12.71 14.60
CA ASP A 126 3.62 12.89 15.75
C ASP A 126 2.16 12.53 15.42
N GLU A 127 1.63 13.09 14.35
CA GLU A 127 0.27 12.82 13.89
C GLU A 127 0.10 11.34 13.46
N ARG A 128 1.10 10.79 12.76
CA ARG A 128 1.09 9.36 12.40
C ARG A 128 1.07 8.47 13.65
N LEU A 129 1.86 8.82 14.67
CA LEU A 129 1.89 8.08 15.93
C LEU A 129 0.53 8.11 16.63
N LEU A 130 -0.11 9.27 16.72
CA LEU A 130 -1.44 9.41 17.34
C LEU A 130 -2.48 8.55 16.61
N ARG A 131 -2.48 8.56 15.27
CA ARG A 131 -3.41 7.74 14.47
C ARG A 131 -3.15 6.24 14.63
N VAL A 132 -1.88 5.82 14.72
CA VAL A 132 -1.53 4.41 14.98
C VAL A 132 -1.98 3.99 16.36
N ILE A 133 -1.75 4.81 17.41
CA ILE A 133 -2.20 4.51 18.77
C ILE A 133 -3.71 4.38 18.79
N GLN A 134 -4.44 5.36 18.25
CA GLN A 134 -5.91 5.34 18.23
C GLN A 134 -6.46 4.09 17.53
N ARG A 135 -5.97 3.80 16.32
CA ARG A 135 -6.41 2.62 15.55
C ARG A 135 -6.11 1.33 16.30
N ASP A 136 -4.88 1.15 16.74
CA ASP A 136 -4.43 -0.14 17.26
C ASP A 136 -4.93 -0.41 18.69
N THR A 137 -5.26 0.65 19.48
CA THR A 137 -5.94 0.47 20.76
C THR A 137 -7.43 0.17 20.58
N VAL A 138 -8.12 0.89 19.69
CA VAL A 138 -9.58 0.76 19.53
C VAL A 138 -9.97 -0.44 18.68
N GLU A 139 -9.30 -0.63 17.52
CA GLU A 139 -9.69 -1.66 16.55
C GLU A 139 -9.00 -3.01 16.80
N ARG A 140 -7.77 -3.00 17.37
CA ARG A 140 -6.95 -4.21 17.57
C ARG A 140 -6.78 -4.61 19.03
N GLY A 141 -7.22 -3.76 19.97
CA GLY A 141 -7.17 -4.04 21.41
C GLY A 141 -5.76 -4.11 22.00
N HIS A 142 -4.76 -3.51 21.35
CA HIS A 142 -3.39 -3.54 21.85
C HIS A 142 -3.15 -2.57 23.02
N PRO A 143 -2.45 -3.00 24.09
CA PRO A 143 -2.09 -2.11 25.20
C PRO A 143 -1.18 -0.95 24.74
N LEU A 144 -1.38 0.24 25.32
CA LEU A 144 -0.62 1.45 24.96
C LEU A 144 0.89 1.28 25.14
N GLU A 145 1.31 0.66 26.24
CA GLU A 145 2.72 0.41 26.53
C GLU A 145 3.39 -0.44 25.42
N MET A 146 2.68 -1.46 24.95
CA MET A 146 3.15 -2.31 23.85
C MET A 146 3.29 -1.50 22.56
N LEU A 147 2.33 -0.60 22.27
CA LEU A 147 2.38 0.25 21.06
C LEU A 147 3.53 1.25 21.12
N ILE A 148 3.79 1.84 22.28
CA ILE A 148 4.93 2.75 22.49
C ILE A 148 6.25 2.01 22.29
N ALA A 149 6.40 0.81 22.88
CA ALA A 149 7.58 -0.02 22.71
C ALA A 149 7.77 -0.42 21.24
N LYS A 150 6.71 -0.87 20.56
CA LYS A 150 6.73 -1.22 19.13
C LYS A 150 7.11 -0.02 18.27
N TYR A 151 6.56 1.17 18.56
CA TYR A 151 6.90 2.37 17.80
C TYR A 151 8.39 2.70 17.92
N ARG A 152 8.94 2.71 19.13
CA ARG A 152 10.36 3.04 19.37
C ARG A 152 11.32 2.04 18.75
N ASN A 153 11.02 0.75 18.89
CA ASN A 153 11.96 -0.32 18.56
C ASN A 153 11.79 -0.85 17.13
N VAL A 154 10.64 -0.63 16.50
CA VAL A 154 10.32 -1.19 15.18
C VAL A 154 9.83 -0.12 14.23
N LEU A 155 8.63 0.47 14.46
CA LEU A 155 7.97 1.30 13.45
C LEU A 155 8.80 2.52 13.05
N LYS A 156 9.38 3.23 14.04
CA LYS A 156 10.19 4.43 13.75
C LYS A 156 11.50 4.09 13.05
N PRO A 157 12.35 3.14 13.53
CA PRO A 157 13.56 2.75 12.81
C PRO A 157 13.29 2.26 11.38
N MET A 158 12.30 1.39 11.18
CA MET A 158 11.95 0.87 9.86
C MET A 158 11.42 1.96 8.93
N HIS A 159 10.63 2.90 9.49
CA HIS A 159 10.19 4.05 8.70
C HIS A 159 11.37 4.90 8.23
N ASP A 160 12.28 5.25 9.13
CA ASP A 160 13.42 6.13 8.84
C ASP A 160 14.38 5.45 7.85
N GLU A 161 14.57 4.14 7.93
CA GLU A 161 15.50 3.39 7.09
C GLU A 161 14.91 2.99 5.72
N PHE A 162 13.66 2.54 5.66
CA PHE A 162 13.10 1.92 4.46
C PHE A 162 11.93 2.69 3.84
N VAL A 163 11.10 3.37 4.63
CA VAL A 163 9.89 4.03 4.11
C VAL A 163 10.16 5.47 3.70
N ALA A 164 10.69 6.28 4.61
CA ALA A 164 10.94 7.70 4.36
C ALA A 164 11.87 7.96 3.16
N PRO A 165 12.95 7.19 2.93
CA PRO A 165 13.81 7.40 1.76
C PRO A 165 13.10 7.16 0.43
N THR A 166 12.01 6.36 0.39
CA THR A 166 11.28 6.10 -0.86
C THR A 166 10.54 7.34 -1.40
N LYS A 167 10.37 8.36 -0.56
CA LYS A 167 9.79 9.64 -0.97
C LYS A 167 10.53 10.28 -2.15
N GLN A 168 11.84 10.06 -2.27
CA GLN A 168 12.65 10.56 -3.39
C GLN A 168 12.22 10.00 -4.76
N TYR A 169 11.53 8.87 -4.79
CA TYR A 169 11.05 8.23 -6.03
C TYR A 169 9.64 8.67 -6.41
N ALA A 170 8.96 9.44 -5.56
CA ALA A 170 7.61 9.89 -5.82
C ALA A 170 7.59 11.02 -6.87
N ASP A 171 6.67 10.92 -7.82
CA ASP A 171 6.38 11.98 -8.78
C ASP A 171 5.55 13.09 -8.11
N ILE A 172 4.72 12.71 -7.11
CA ILE A 172 3.86 13.62 -6.34
C ILE A 172 3.90 13.27 -4.86
N ILE A 173 4.02 14.30 -4.01
CA ILE A 173 3.88 14.18 -2.57
C ILE A 173 2.56 14.84 -2.16
N ILE A 174 1.68 14.06 -1.51
CA ILE A 174 0.40 14.55 -0.99
C ILE A 174 0.53 14.77 0.52
N PRO A 175 0.53 16.01 1.02
CA PRO A 175 0.44 16.27 2.44
C PRO A 175 -0.95 15.90 2.96
N ASN A 176 -1.02 15.12 4.05
CA ASN A 176 -2.27 14.63 4.61
C ASN A 176 -2.47 15.10 6.06
N LEU A 177 -2.49 16.42 6.25
CA LEU A 177 -2.65 17.10 7.54
C LEU A 177 -4.04 17.76 7.71
N GLY A 178 -4.99 17.48 6.82
CA GLY A 178 -6.32 18.12 6.86
C GLY A 178 -7.13 17.79 5.63
N ASP A 179 -7.83 18.79 5.07
CA ASP A 179 -8.54 18.62 3.81
C ASP A 179 -7.58 18.51 2.64
N ASN A 180 -7.61 17.37 1.97
CA ASN A 180 -6.83 17.09 0.76
C ASN A 180 -7.69 17.01 -0.51
N GLY A 181 -8.91 17.59 -0.48
CA GLY A 181 -9.88 17.53 -1.57
C GLY A 181 -9.31 18.02 -2.90
N SER A 182 -8.59 19.16 -2.92
CA SER A 182 -7.97 19.69 -4.14
C SER A 182 -6.91 18.74 -4.72
N ALA A 183 -6.11 18.06 -3.87
CA ALA A 183 -5.13 17.09 -4.34
C ALA A 183 -5.83 15.86 -4.95
N ILE A 184 -6.92 15.38 -4.35
CA ILE A 184 -7.72 14.26 -4.88
C ILE A 184 -8.34 14.64 -6.23
N GLU A 185 -8.91 15.85 -6.38
CA GLU A 185 -9.47 16.32 -7.65
C GLU A 185 -8.42 16.45 -8.76
N MET A 186 -7.24 16.95 -8.44
CA MET A 186 -6.11 16.98 -9.39
C MET A 186 -5.72 15.55 -9.82
N MET A 187 -5.64 14.61 -8.87
CA MET A 187 -5.33 13.21 -9.16
C MET A 187 -6.40 12.57 -10.04
N ARG A 188 -7.67 12.79 -9.74
CA ARG A 188 -8.79 12.32 -10.57
C ARG A 188 -8.67 12.82 -12.00
N ALA A 189 -8.48 14.14 -12.17
CA ALA A 189 -8.38 14.75 -13.51
C ALA A 189 -7.17 14.17 -14.29
N TYR A 190 -6.03 14.02 -13.65
CA TYR A 190 -4.82 13.45 -14.24
C TYR A 190 -5.05 12.00 -14.68
N ILE A 191 -5.55 11.13 -13.79
CA ILE A 191 -5.79 9.72 -14.09
C ILE A 191 -6.80 9.56 -15.22
N GLN A 192 -7.92 10.29 -15.19
CA GLN A 192 -8.91 10.25 -16.26
C GLN A 192 -8.36 10.73 -17.60
N GLY A 193 -7.53 11.77 -17.60
CA GLY A 193 -6.84 12.27 -18.78
C GLY A 193 -5.91 11.22 -19.38
N PHE A 194 -5.08 10.61 -18.54
CA PHE A 194 -4.12 9.57 -18.91
C PHE A 194 -4.82 8.35 -19.52
N VAL A 195 -5.84 7.82 -18.86
CA VAL A 195 -6.63 6.68 -19.37
C VAL A 195 -7.25 6.97 -20.73
N ARG A 196 -7.81 8.18 -20.93
CA ARG A 196 -8.37 8.59 -22.23
C ARG A 196 -7.31 8.63 -23.33
N GLU A 197 -6.11 9.09 -23.03
CA GLU A 197 -5.01 9.16 -24.00
C GLU A 197 -4.51 7.76 -24.38
N GLN A 198 -4.40 6.84 -23.43
CA GLN A 198 -4.00 5.47 -23.70
C GLN A 198 -5.02 4.76 -24.61
N LYS A 199 -6.31 4.83 -24.27
CA LYS A 199 -7.37 4.24 -25.10
C LYS A 199 -7.40 4.78 -26.54
N LYS A 200 -7.04 6.06 -26.76
CA LYS A 200 -6.92 6.64 -28.11
C LYS A 200 -5.71 6.09 -28.89
N LYS A 201 -4.63 5.70 -28.22
CA LYS A 201 -3.43 5.11 -28.86
C LYS A 201 -3.67 3.67 -29.28
N GLU A 202 -4.43 2.90 -28.50
CA GLU A 202 -4.78 1.51 -28.79
C GLU A 202 -5.77 1.35 -29.97
N GLN A 203 -6.51 2.42 -30.29
CA GLN A 203 -7.47 2.45 -31.41
C GLN A 203 -6.86 2.90 -32.74
N LYS A 204 -5.57 3.22 -32.77
CA LYS A 204 -4.82 3.62 -33.98
C LYS A 204 -3.88 2.53 -34.47
#